data_07a9e5a18e89ad1127f081627188b75d
#
_entry.id   07a9e5a18e89ad1127f081627188b75d
#
_cell.length_a   1.000
_cell.length_b   1.000
_cell.length_c   1.000
_cell.angle_alpha   90.00
_cell.angle_beta   90.00
_cell.angle_gamma   90.00
#
_symmetry.space_group_name_H-M   'P 1'
#
loop_
_entity.id
_entity.type
_entity.pdbx_description
1 polymer ?
#
loop_
_entity_poly.entity_id
_entity_poly.type
_entity_poly.pdbx_seq_one_letter_code
_entity_poly.pdbx_strand_id
1 'polypeptide(L)'
;VVEQRAAYALVFGNDIGDLREILRAAALLKSSDRGIRDVVSGYGELWSAQLLCAQLAAQIGPQRVRWPDARTVMVVEEHELGPVVTWAASEQALQQHLVEDPADVVVITGYIASDRNGVQTTLGRNGSDYSASIFGALLEATEITIWTDVDGVMSADPRRVPDAAVIHSLSYNEAMELAYFGAKVIHPQTMAPAIAKQVPIVIRNTFDPAQPGSRIAAVAEPDGQVKGITSIDGIALINLEGAGMIGVPGTADRLFHALHEAGISVVLISQASSEHSICVEVPEAAADRAHAVVGRAFDVELRDGQIQNVEVTRSASFLAVVGDGMAGTPGVAAKVFGALGESSVNIRAIA
;
A
#
# COMPACT_ATOMS: atom_id res chain seq x y z
N VAL A 1 -29.89 -14.24 20.86
CA VAL A 1 -29.09 -15.42 20.45
C VAL A 1 -29.82 -16.29 19.43
N VAL A 2 -31.15 -16.57 19.59
CA VAL A 2 -31.93 -17.41 18.65
C VAL A 2 -32.21 -16.66 17.34
N GLU A 3 -32.56 -15.38 17.42
CA GLU A 3 -32.77 -14.52 16.24
C GLU A 3 -31.49 -14.31 15.45
N GLN A 4 -30.36 -14.12 16.12
CA GLN A 4 -29.06 -14.05 15.47
C GLN A 4 -28.70 -15.34 14.73
N ARG A 5 -28.97 -16.53 15.31
CA ARG A 5 -28.74 -17.82 14.63
C ARG A 5 -29.55 -17.97 13.36
N ALA A 6 -30.79 -17.49 13.32
CA ALA A 6 -31.64 -17.55 12.13
C ALA A 6 -31.11 -16.62 11.01
N ALA A 7 -30.66 -15.42 11.36
CA ALA A 7 -30.01 -14.50 10.41
C ALA A 7 -28.70 -15.10 9.84
N TYR A 8 -27.86 -15.70 10.67
CA TYR A 8 -26.65 -16.40 10.23
C TYR A 8 -26.95 -17.58 9.30
N ALA A 9 -27.97 -18.40 9.64
CA ALA A 9 -28.33 -19.55 8.81
C ALA A 9 -28.83 -19.14 7.42
N LEU A 10 -29.51 -18.00 7.31
CA LEU A 10 -30.01 -17.48 6.04
C LEU A 10 -28.82 -16.95 5.19
N VAL A 11 -27.93 -16.17 5.77
CA VAL A 11 -26.76 -15.57 5.09
C VAL A 11 -25.80 -16.64 4.58
N PHE A 12 -25.51 -17.68 5.39
CA PHE A 12 -24.50 -18.69 5.03
C PHE A 12 -25.07 -19.89 4.27
N GLY A 13 -26.38 -20.12 4.30
CA GLY A 13 -26.95 -21.38 3.82
C GLY A 13 -26.68 -21.69 2.37
N ASN A 14 -26.94 -20.75 1.48
CA ASN A 14 -26.73 -20.92 0.04
C ASN A 14 -25.24 -20.83 -0.33
N ASP A 15 -24.56 -19.83 0.20
CA ASP A 15 -23.15 -19.56 -0.13
C ASP A 15 -22.23 -20.72 0.23
N ILE A 16 -22.50 -21.45 1.34
CA ILE A 16 -21.74 -22.66 1.72
C ILE A 16 -21.95 -23.77 0.68
N GLY A 17 -23.13 -23.89 0.09
CA GLY A 17 -23.41 -24.82 -1.01
C GLY A 17 -22.52 -24.52 -2.21
N ASP A 18 -22.57 -23.30 -2.69
CA ASP A 18 -21.79 -22.82 -3.84
C ASP A 18 -20.30 -22.96 -3.61
N LEU A 19 -19.82 -22.58 -2.42
CA LEU A 19 -18.42 -22.71 -2.05
C LEU A 19 -17.94 -24.18 -2.07
N ARG A 20 -18.76 -25.11 -1.61
CA ARG A 20 -18.44 -26.55 -1.67
C ARG A 20 -18.34 -27.04 -3.11
N GLU A 21 -19.21 -26.59 -3.99
CA GLU A 21 -19.19 -26.98 -5.41
C GLU A 21 -17.95 -26.41 -6.11
N ILE A 22 -17.60 -25.13 -5.86
CA ILE A 22 -16.38 -24.50 -6.38
C ILE A 22 -15.15 -25.27 -5.91
N LEU A 23 -15.04 -25.59 -4.62
CA LEU A 23 -13.91 -26.34 -4.07
C LEU A 23 -13.82 -27.77 -4.61
N ARG A 24 -14.96 -28.42 -4.84
CA ARG A 24 -14.99 -29.75 -5.50
C ARG A 24 -14.50 -29.67 -6.93
N ALA A 25 -14.96 -28.68 -7.71
CA ALA A 25 -14.49 -28.47 -9.08
C ALA A 25 -12.98 -28.22 -9.12
N ALA A 26 -12.48 -27.34 -8.26
CA ALA A 26 -11.04 -27.05 -8.12
C ALA A 26 -10.22 -28.31 -7.79
N ALA A 27 -10.71 -29.15 -6.87
CA ALA A 27 -10.06 -30.42 -6.51
C ALA A 27 -10.05 -31.43 -7.66
N LEU A 28 -11.12 -31.55 -8.42
CA LEU A 28 -11.20 -32.42 -9.59
C LEU A 28 -10.27 -31.97 -10.72
N LEU A 29 -10.21 -30.67 -10.97
CA LEU A 29 -9.34 -30.06 -11.97
C LEU A 29 -7.89 -29.99 -11.53
N LYS A 30 -7.61 -30.23 -10.25
CA LYS A 30 -6.30 -30.00 -9.61
C LYS A 30 -5.75 -28.59 -9.91
N SER A 31 -6.64 -27.63 -10.01
CA SER A 31 -6.34 -26.24 -10.32
C SER A 31 -6.91 -25.32 -9.23
N SER A 32 -6.12 -24.33 -8.86
CA SER A 32 -6.53 -23.19 -8.02
C SER A 32 -6.10 -21.91 -8.73
N ASP A 33 -6.68 -21.66 -9.90
CA ASP A 33 -6.41 -20.45 -10.64
C ASP A 33 -6.80 -19.20 -9.83
N ARG A 34 -6.44 -18.02 -10.35
CA ARG A 34 -6.70 -16.75 -9.67
C ARG A 34 -8.19 -16.52 -9.46
N GLY A 35 -9.02 -16.81 -10.46
CA GLY A 35 -10.47 -16.59 -10.39
C GLY A 35 -11.12 -17.39 -9.25
N ILE A 36 -10.76 -18.67 -9.10
CA ILE A 36 -11.24 -19.52 -8.00
C ILE A 36 -10.81 -18.92 -6.65
N ARG A 37 -9.54 -18.50 -6.52
CA ARG A 37 -9.05 -17.91 -5.28
C ARG A 37 -9.75 -16.61 -4.94
N ASP A 38 -9.98 -15.74 -5.92
CA ASP A 38 -10.66 -14.46 -5.74
C ASP A 38 -12.11 -14.65 -5.28
N VAL A 39 -12.82 -15.61 -5.86
CA VAL A 39 -14.19 -15.94 -5.43
C VAL A 39 -14.20 -16.50 -4.01
N VAL A 40 -13.35 -17.49 -3.72
CA VAL A 40 -13.32 -18.14 -2.40
C VAL A 40 -12.93 -17.16 -1.29
N SER A 41 -11.92 -16.33 -1.52
CA SER A 41 -11.48 -15.33 -0.53
C SER A 41 -12.50 -14.22 -0.30
N GLY A 42 -13.33 -13.92 -1.29
CA GLY A 42 -14.37 -12.89 -1.17
C GLY A 42 -15.55 -13.27 -0.28
N TYR A 43 -15.79 -14.54 -0.04
CA TYR A 43 -16.93 -14.95 0.80
C TYR A 43 -16.85 -14.44 2.23
N GLY A 44 -15.65 -14.41 2.84
CA GLY A 44 -15.47 -13.88 4.18
C GLY A 44 -15.91 -12.41 4.31
N GLU A 45 -15.56 -11.61 3.31
CA GLU A 45 -15.94 -10.20 3.24
C GLU A 45 -17.46 -10.03 3.02
N LEU A 46 -18.04 -10.83 2.12
CA LEU A 46 -19.49 -10.82 1.88
C LEU A 46 -20.27 -11.15 3.15
N TRP A 47 -19.88 -12.20 3.86
CA TRP A 47 -20.52 -12.61 5.10
C TRP A 47 -20.37 -11.56 6.20
N SER A 48 -19.19 -11.00 6.37
CA SER A 48 -18.93 -9.95 7.35
C SER A 48 -19.81 -8.73 7.12
N ALA A 49 -19.88 -8.24 5.88
CA ALA A 49 -20.71 -7.08 5.53
C ALA A 49 -22.20 -7.32 5.73
N GLN A 50 -22.72 -8.49 5.31
CA GLN A 50 -24.13 -8.86 5.50
C GLN A 50 -24.49 -9.00 6.98
N LEU A 51 -23.60 -9.59 7.80
CA LEU A 51 -23.79 -9.71 9.23
C LEU A 51 -23.80 -8.35 9.92
N LEU A 52 -22.89 -7.45 9.54
CA LEU A 52 -22.88 -6.09 10.04
C LEU A 52 -24.17 -5.34 9.67
N CYS A 53 -24.61 -5.47 8.42
CA CYS A 53 -25.88 -4.91 7.96
C CYS A 53 -27.06 -5.42 8.78
N ALA A 54 -27.15 -6.73 9.00
CA ALA A 54 -28.22 -7.33 9.81
C ALA A 54 -28.18 -6.85 11.28
N GLN A 55 -26.98 -6.72 11.86
CA GLN A 55 -26.80 -6.23 13.22
C GLN A 55 -27.21 -4.75 13.36
N LEU A 56 -26.82 -3.90 12.41
CA LEU A 56 -27.22 -2.50 12.38
C LEU A 56 -28.73 -2.35 12.16
N ALA A 57 -29.30 -3.12 11.24
CA ALA A 57 -30.74 -3.13 10.98
C ALA A 57 -31.57 -3.51 12.23
N ALA A 58 -31.06 -4.42 13.05
CA ALA A 58 -31.69 -4.78 14.32
C ALA A 58 -31.61 -3.64 15.37
N GLN A 59 -30.59 -2.79 15.31
CA GLN A 59 -30.40 -1.68 16.25
C GLN A 59 -31.15 -0.41 15.87
N ILE A 60 -31.10 -0.01 14.60
CA ILE A 60 -31.59 1.29 14.14
C ILE A 60 -32.81 1.20 13.22
N GLY A 61 -33.24 0.00 12.86
CA GLY A 61 -34.38 -0.29 11.99
C GLY A 61 -33.96 -0.74 10.58
N PRO A 62 -34.62 -1.78 10.02
CA PRO A 62 -34.24 -2.38 8.75
C PRO A 62 -34.41 -1.44 7.55
N GLN A 63 -35.30 -0.46 7.63
CA GLN A 63 -35.49 0.55 6.57
C GLN A 63 -34.36 1.58 6.47
N ARG A 64 -33.50 1.67 7.49
CA ARG A 64 -32.41 2.66 7.58
C ARG A 64 -31.07 2.13 7.14
N VAL A 65 -30.94 0.82 6.90
CA VAL A 65 -29.69 0.16 6.57
C VAL A 65 -29.81 -0.61 5.27
N ARG A 66 -28.83 -0.48 4.39
CA ARG A 66 -28.73 -1.24 3.13
C ARG A 66 -27.38 -1.89 2.99
N TRP A 67 -27.37 -2.99 2.25
CA TRP A 67 -26.16 -3.68 1.83
C TRP A 67 -26.18 -3.89 0.30
N PRO A 68 -25.65 -2.96 -0.50
CA PRO A 68 -25.38 -3.24 -1.90
C PRO A 68 -24.18 -4.18 -2.01
N ASP A 69 -24.28 -5.18 -2.89
CA ASP A 69 -23.18 -6.07 -3.19
C ASP A 69 -22.10 -5.30 -3.95
N ALA A 70 -20.89 -5.22 -3.42
CA ALA A 70 -19.79 -4.47 -4.05
C ALA A 70 -19.48 -4.95 -5.47
N ARG A 71 -19.78 -6.22 -5.80
CA ARG A 71 -19.62 -6.77 -7.15
C ARG A 71 -20.55 -6.15 -8.19
N THR A 72 -21.65 -5.56 -7.75
CA THR A 72 -22.59 -4.84 -8.64
C THR A 72 -22.31 -3.35 -8.72
N VAL A 73 -21.41 -2.84 -7.87
CA VAL A 73 -21.11 -1.41 -7.76
C VAL A 73 -19.70 -1.10 -8.23
N MET A 74 -18.71 -1.88 -7.81
CA MET A 74 -17.31 -1.64 -8.10
C MET A 74 -16.85 -2.42 -9.33
N VAL A 75 -16.59 -1.69 -10.42
CA VAL A 75 -16.11 -2.25 -11.69
C VAL A 75 -14.64 -1.93 -11.88
N VAL A 76 -13.84 -2.96 -12.14
CA VAL A 76 -12.40 -2.84 -12.36
C VAL A 76 -11.97 -3.49 -13.67
N GLU A 77 -10.82 -3.07 -14.17
CA GLU A 77 -10.09 -3.73 -15.25
C GLU A 77 -8.75 -4.23 -14.74
N GLU A 78 -8.37 -5.43 -15.15
CA GLU A 78 -7.08 -6.00 -14.78
C GLU A 78 -5.98 -5.41 -15.66
N HIS A 79 -4.92 -4.91 -15.01
CA HIS A 79 -3.71 -4.37 -15.65
C HIS A 79 -2.47 -5.06 -15.04
N GLU A 80 -1.32 -4.88 -15.68
CA GLU A 80 -0.04 -5.47 -15.22
C GLU A 80 0.31 -5.09 -13.77
N LEU A 81 -0.07 -3.90 -13.34
CA LEU A 81 0.17 -3.39 -11.98
C LEU A 81 -0.96 -3.69 -10.99
N GLY A 82 -1.96 -4.48 -11.41
CA GLY A 82 -3.14 -4.84 -10.61
C GLY A 82 -4.43 -4.20 -11.12
N PRO A 83 -5.55 -4.42 -10.41
CA PRO A 83 -6.87 -3.94 -10.82
C PRO A 83 -6.96 -2.42 -10.77
N VAL A 84 -7.48 -1.83 -11.84
CA VAL A 84 -7.72 -0.40 -11.99
C VAL A 84 -9.22 -0.14 -12.03
N VAL A 85 -9.69 0.83 -11.26
CA VAL A 85 -11.12 1.17 -11.14
C VAL A 85 -11.62 1.83 -12.42
N THR A 86 -12.73 1.32 -12.96
CA THR A 86 -13.48 1.97 -14.03
C THR A 86 -14.43 3.01 -13.41
N TRP A 87 -13.93 4.21 -13.16
CA TRP A 87 -14.60 5.25 -12.37
C TRP A 87 -16.02 5.56 -12.82
N ALA A 88 -16.22 5.83 -14.11
CA ALA A 88 -17.54 6.21 -14.64
C ALA A 88 -18.58 5.08 -14.47
N ALA A 89 -18.19 3.82 -14.68
CA ALA A 89 -19.10 2.70 -14.51
C ALA A 89 -19.43 2.47 -13.04
N SER A 90 -18.43 2.55 -12.16
CA SER A 90 -18.61 2.39 -10.71
C SER A 90 -19.45 3.53 -10.12
N GLU A 91 -19.23 4.77 -10.56
CA GLU A 91 -20.02 5.93 -10.13
C GLU A 91 -21.50 5.77 -10.54
N GLN A 92 -21.75 5.42 -11.81
CA GLN A 92 -23.11 5.19 -12.31
C GLN A 92 -23.83 4.08 -11.53
N ALA A 93 -23.17 2.94 -11.30
CA ALA A 93 -23.73 1.83 -10.58
C ALA A 93 -24.02 2.19 -9.11
N LEU A 94 -23.10 2.87 -8.44
CA LEU A 94 -23.29 3.33 -7.05
C LEU A 94 -24.46 4.31 -6.94
N GLN A 95 -24.52 5.31 -7.81
CA GLN A 95 -25.61 6.30 -7.82
C GLN A 95 -26.98 5.64 -8.05
N GLN A 96 -27.06 4.66 -8.95
CA GLN A 96 -28.27 3.89 -9.16
C GLN A 96 -28.73 3.21 -7.88
N HIS A 97 -27.87 2.50 -7.17
CA HIS A 97 -28.20 1.86 -5.89
C HIS A 97 -28.65 2.85 -4.81
N LEU A 98 -27.98 4.00 -4.70
CA LEU A 98 -28.32 5.00 -3.69
C LEU A 98 -29.67 5.69 -3.96
N VAL A 99 -30.05 5.86 -5.24
CA VAL A 99 -31.33 6.48 -5.64
C VAL A 99 -32.49 5.47 -5.53
N GLU A 100 -32.28 4.23 -5.99
CA GLU A 100 -33.33 3.21 -5.99
C GLU A 100 -33.68 2.70 -4.59
N ASP A 101 -32.70 2.65 -3.68
CA ASP A 101 -32.86 2.13 -2.33
C ASP A 101 -32.15 2.99 -1.27
N PRO A 102 -32.64 4.21 -1.00
CA PRO A 102 -32.00 5.15 -0.09
C PRO A 102 -31.99 4.63 1.36
N ALA A 103 -30.92 4.93 2.08
CA ALA A 103 -30.74 4.56 3.48
C ALA A 103 -29.85 5.57 4.23
N ASP A 104 -29.97 5.58 5.57
CA ASP A 104 -29.11 6.39 6.42
C ASP A 104 -27.71 5.78 6.55
N VAL A 105 -27.62 4.46 6.47
CA VAL A 105 -26.39 3.69 6.57
C VAL A 105 -26.32 2.69 5.42
N VAL A 106 -25.24 2.75 4.68
CA VAL A 106 -24.94 1.81 3.59
C VAL A 106 -23.69 1.00 3.97
N VAL A 107 -23.86 -0.32 4.08
CA VAL A 107 -22.76 -1.25 4.35
C VAL A 107 -22.31 -1.82 3.01
N ILE A 108 -21.11 -1.52 2.57
CA ILE A 108 -20.56 -2.02 1.30
C ILE A 108 -19.42 -2.98 1.61
N THR A 109 -19.38 -4.12 0.91
CA THR A 109 -18.31 -5.10 1.10
C THR A 109 -16.99 -4.53 0.57
N GLY A 110 -15.95 -4.57 1.38
CA GLY A 110 -14.60 -4.21 0.96
C GLY A 110 -13.89 -5.33 0.17
N TYR A 111 -12.71 -5.05 -0.37
CA TYR A 111 -11.79 -6.00 -0.99
C TYR A 111 -12.24 -6.59 -2.34
N ILE A 112 -13.52 -6.83 -2.55
CA ILE A 112 -14.06 -7.46 -3.76
C ILE A 112 -14.58 -6.43 -4.76
N ALA A 113 -14.54 -6.82 -6.03
CA ALA A 113 -15.05 -6.05 -7.17
C ALA A 113 -15.51 -7.03 -8.27
N SER A 114 -15.99 -6.52 -9.39
CA SER A 114 -16.16 -7.31 -10.61
C SER A 114 -15.47 -6.65 -11.81
N ASP A 115 -15.20 -7.45 -12.82
CA ASP A 115 -14.81 -6.94 -14.13
C ASP A 115 -16.07 -6.44 -14.90
N ARG A 116 -15.86 -5.92 -16.12
CA ARG A 116 -16.96 -5.46 -17.00
C ARG A 116 -17.94 -6.55 -17.43
N ASN A 117 -17.56 -7.82 -17.30
CA ASN A 117 -18.40 -8.97 -17.61
C ASN A 117 -19.15 -9.49 -16.39
N GLY A 118 -18.99 -8.85 -15.22
CA GLY A 118 -19.58 -9.29 -13.96
C GLY A 118 -18.82 -10.44 -13.29
N VAL A 119 -17.62 -10.77 -13.73
CA VAL A 119 -16.79 -11.80 -13.11
C VAL A 119 -16.13 -11.23 -11.85
N GLN A 120 -16.37 -11.89 -10.71
CA GLN A 120 -15.79 -11.46 -9.44
C GLN A 120 -14.27 -11.50 -9.47
N THR A 121 -13.66 -10.45 -8.97
CA THR A 121 -12.23 -10.31 -8.71
C THR A 121 -11.99 -9.63 -7.37
N THR A 122 -10.72 -9.46 -7.00
CA THR A 122 -10.33 -8.79 -5.76
C THR A 122 -9.41 -7.60 -6.05
N LEU A 123 -9.40 -6.64 -5.14
CA LEU A 123 -8.50 -5.47 -5.22
C LEU A 123 -7.07 -5.79 -4.76
N GLY A 124 -6.79 -7.04 -4.43
CA GLY A 124 -5.48 -7.50 -4.03
C GLY A 124 -5.10 -7.08 -2.59
N ARG A 125 -3.80 -6.93 -2.34
CA ARG A 125 -3.29 -6.61 -1.00
C ARG A 125 -3.81 -5.24 -0.53
N ASN A 126 -4.22 -5.14 0.74
CA ASN A 126 -4.85 -3.97 1.35
C ASN A 126 -6.14 -3.51 0.63
N GLY A 127 -6.85 -4.46 0.00
CA GLY A 127 -8.03 -4.19 -0.82
C GLY A 127 -9.18 -3.56 -0.05
N SER A 128 -9.34 -3.82 1.26
CA SER A 128 -10.40 -3.20 2.07
C SER A 128 -10.14 -1.70 2.29
N ASP A 129 -8.89 -1.30 2.59
CA ASP A 129 -8.52 0.12 2.69
C ASP A 129 -8.66 0.82 1.34
N TYR A 130 -8.30 0.10 0.26
CA TYR A 130 -8.46 0.61 -1.10
C TYR A 130 -9.95 0.80 -1.44
N SER A 131 -10.82 -0.13 -1.06
CA SER A 131 -12.28 0.01 -1.21
C SER A 131 -12.79 1.25 -0.48
N ALA A 132 -12.35 1.47 0.76
CA ALA A 132 -12.75 2.64 1.53
C ALA A 132 -12.37 3.96 0.83
N SER A 133 -11.16 4.02 0.28
CA SER A 133 -10.70 5.20 -0.49
C SER A 133 -11.47 5.38 -1.80
N ILE A 134 -11.78 4.30 -2.53
CA ILE A 134 -12.57 4.35 -3.76
C ILE A 134 -13.97 4.85 -3.46
N PHE A 135 -14.66 4.24 -2.50
CA PHE A 135 -16.02 4.67 -2.14
C PHE A 135 -16.04 6.07 -1.54
N GLY A 136 -15.04 6.44 -0.73
CA GLY A 136 -14.88 7.81 -0.25
C GLY A 136 -14.75 8.83 -1.37
N ALA A 137 -14.00 8.49 -2.42
CA ALA A 137 -13.85 9.32 -3.60
C ALA A 137 -15.12 9.40 -4.46
N LEU A 138 -15.80 8.25 -4.70
CA LEU A 138 -17.04 8.17 -5.47
C LEU A 138 -18.20 8.92 -4.81
N LEU A 139 -18.26 8.92 -3.48
CA LEU A 139 -19.28 9.59 -2.68
C LEU A 139 -18.94 11.06 -2.34
N GLU A 140 -17.76 11.54 -2.77
CA GLU A 140 -17.24 12.84 -2.33
C GLU A 140 -17.35 13.02 -0.81
N ALA A 141 -16.92 11.98 -0.10
CA ALA A 141 -17.06 11.90 1.35
C ALA A 141 -16.32 13.05 2.04
N THR A 142 -16.84 13.50 3.16
CA THR A 142 -16.19 14.53 3.98
C THR A 142 -14.94 13.99 4.69
N GLU A 143 -14.89 12.67 4.95
CA GLU A 143 -13.80 11.98 5.62
C GLU A 143 -13.88 10.47 5.36
N ILE A 144 -12.73 9.81 5.32
CA ILE A 144 -12.59 8.34 5.32
C ILE A 144 -11.94 7.96 6.63
N THR A 145 -12.62 7.18 7.48
CA THR A 145 -12.02 6.65 8.72
C THR A 145 -11.63 5.19 8.53
N ILE A 146 -10.35 4.89 8.71
CA ILE A 146 -9.81 3.53 8.70
C ILE A 146 -9.68 3.07 10.16
N TRP A 147 -10.51 2.08 10.52
CA TRP A 147 -10.45 1.44 11.84
C TRP A 147 -9.48 0.26 11.81
N THR A 148 -8.48 0.29 12.68
CA THR A 148 -7.40 -0.71 12.76
C THR A 148 -7.09 -1.05 14.22
N ASP A 149 -6.04 -1.80 14.47
CA ASP A 149 -5.57 -2.23 15.79
C ASP A 149 -4.45 -1.36 16.38
N VAL A 150 -4.15 -0.23 15.73
CA VAL A 150 -3.12 0.73 16.17
C VAL A 150 -3.72 2.12 16.38
N ASP A 151 -3.10 2.93 17.26
CA ASP A 151 -3.58 4.25 17.65
C ASP A 151 -3.46 5.32 16.53
N GLY A 152 -2.73 5.00 15.48
CA GLY A 152 -2.47 5.90 14.36
C GLY A 152 -1.09 5.66 13.74
N VAL A 153 -0.63 6.61 12.95
CA VAL A 153 0.71 6.61 12.39
C VAL A 153 1.69 7.07 13.46
N MET A 154 2.71 6.25 13.74
CA MET A 154 3.69 6.53 14.79
C MET A 154 4.88 7.32 14.25
N SER A 155 5.48 8.16 15.11
CA SER A 155 6.69 8.93 14.78
C SER A 155 7.94 8.06 14.56
N ALA A 156 7.94 6.83 15.07
CA ALA A 156 8.92 5.78 14.82
C ALA A 156 8.30 4.41 15.12
N ASP A 157 8.99 3.31 14.80
CA ASP A 157 8.56 1.96 15.20
C ASP A 157 8.64 1.83 16.74
N PRO A 158 7.53 1.70 17.48
CA PRO A 158 7.52 1.65 18.94
C PRO A 158 8.28 0.45 19.52
N ARG A 159 8.52 -0.60 18.71
CA ARG A 159 9.34 -1.75 19.11
C ARG A 159 10.83 -1.41 19.19
N ARG A 160 11.26 -0.34 18.50
CA ARG A 160 12.65 0.15 18.45
C ARG A 160 12.84 1.41 19.26
N VAL A 161 11.84 2.28 19.27
CA VAL A 161 11.84 3.57 19.94
C VAL A 161 10.65 3.60 20.91
N PRO A 162 10.85 3.26 22.20
CA PRO A 162 9.76 3.21 23.18
C PRO A 162 9.02 4.55 23.36
N ASP A 163 9.70 5.66 23.09
CA ASP A 163 9.12 7.02 23.21
C ASP A 163 8.41 7.46 21.90
N ALA A 164 8.23 6.55 20.93
CA ALA A 164 7.48 6.86 19.72
C ALA A 164 6.05 7.29 20.06
N ALA A 165 5.60 8.40 19.48
CA ALA A 165 4.29 8.99 19.70
C ALA A 165 3.43 8.93 18.45
N VAL A 166 2.11 9.01 18.63
CA VAL A 166 1.17 9.12 17.49
C VAL A 166 1.32 10.50 16.83
N ILE A 167 1.42 10.53 15.51
CA ILE A 167 1.40 11.76 14.72
C ILE A 167 -0.05 12.08 14.42
N HIS A 168 -0.57 13.16 15.01
CA HIS A 168 -1.99 13.49 14.87
C HIS A 168 -2.35 14.13 13.54
N SER A 169 -1.41 14.79 12.86
CA SER A 169 -1.63 15.44 11.58
C SER A 169 -0.49 15.19 10.60
N LEU A 170 -0.83 14.69 9.42
CA LEU A 170 0.09 14.38 8.33
C LEU A 170 -0.42 14.95 7.02
N SER A 171 0.48 15.39 6.16
CA SER A 171 0.15 15.57 4.74
C SER A 171 0.04 14.22 4.03
N TYR A 172 -0.58 14.18 2.85
CA TYR A 172 -0.59 12.96 2.03
C TYR A 172 0.83 12.52 1.68
N ASN A 173 1.74 13.46 1.39
CA ASN A 173 3.13 13.15 1.06
C ASN A 173 3.85 12.53 2.26
N GLU A 174 3.75 13.14 3.44
CA GLU A 174 4.32 12.60 4.68
C GLU A 174 3.81 11.18 4.98
N ALA A 175 2.50 10.96 4.81
CA ALA A 175 1.89 9.65 5.03
C ALA A 175 2.37 8.60 4.01
N MET A 176 2.51 8.97 2.73
CA MET A 176 3.04 8.08 1.69
C MET A 176 4.48 7.68 1.96
N GLU A 177 5.34 8.63 2.34
CA GLU A 177 6.74 8.38 2.67
C GLU A 177 6.86 7.44 3.89
N LEU A 178 6.15 7.74 4.98
CA LEU A 178 6.17 6.88 6.17
C LEU A 178 5.64 5.48 5.87
N ALA A 179 4.57 5.37 5.08
CA ALA A 179 3.97 4.09 4.71
C ALA A 179 4.89 3.24 3.82
N TYR A 180 5.57 3.87 2.87
CA TYR A 180 6.49 3.19 1.97
C TYR A 180 7.70 2.63 2.72
N PHE A 181 8.26 3.41 3.65
CA PHE A 181 9.48 3.07 4.37
C PHE A 181 9.26 2.34 5.70
N GLY A 182 8.06 1.82 5.99
CA GLY A 182 7.90 0.88 7.09
C GLY A 182 6.74 1.08 8.07
N ALA A 183 6.05 2.21 8.05
CA ALA A 183 4.82 2.37 8.81
C ALA A 183 3.68 1.58 8.13
N LYS A 184 3.49 0.31 8.50
CA LYS A 184 2.55 -0.62 7.86
C LYS A 184 1.06 -0.32 8.15
N VAL A 185 0.72 0.91 8.48
CA VAL A 185 -0.64 1.28 8.91
C VAL A 185 -1.55 1.48 7.72
N ILE A 186 -1.04 2.03 6.62
CA ILE A 186 -1.78 2.23 5.36
C ILE A 186 -0.81 2.06 4.19
N HIS A 187 -1.31 1.64 3.03
CA HIS A 187 -0.47 1.46 1.84
C HIS A 187 -0.60 2.67 0.89
N PRO A 188 0.49 3.19 0.30
CA PRO A 188 0.44 4.36 -0.59
C PRO A 188 -0.59 4.27 -1.72
N GLN A 189 -0.68 3.11 -2.38
CA GLN A 189 -1.65 2.89 -3.47
C GLN A 189 -3.10 3.01 -3.01
N THR A 190 -3.41 2.63 -1.76
CA THR A 190 -4.77 2.69 -1.24
C THR A 190 -5.23 4.12 -0.96
N MET A 191 -4.31 5.05 -0.79
CA MET A 191 -4.64 6.47 -0.59
C MET A 191 -4.92 7.22 -1.90
N ALA A 192 -4.48 6.72 -3.05
CA ALA A 192 -4.54 7.45 -4.31
C ALA A 192 -5.94 8.01 -4.67
N PRO A 193 -7.06 7.27 -4.52
CA PRO A 193 -8.39 7.82 -4.78
C PRO A 193 -8.76 9.00 -3.87
N ALA A 194 -8.47 8.86 -2.57
CA ALA A 194 -8.73 9.92 -1.59
C ALA A 194 -7.90 11.18 -1.87
N ILE A 195 -6.62 11.01 -2.23
CA ILE A 195 -5.72 12.11 -2.62
C ILE A 195 -6.27 12.85 -3.85
N ALA A 196 -6.69 12.11 -4.89
CA ALA A 196 -7.21 12.71 -6.13
C ALA A 196 -8.45 13.57 -5.90
N LYS A 197 -9.26 13.24 -4.90
CA LYS A 197 -10.47 13.99 -4.50
C LYS A 197 -10.25 14.86 -3.27
N GLN A 198 -9.05 14.89 -2.72
CA GLN A 198 -8.69 15.63 -1.50
C GLN A 198 -9.56 15.26 -0.28
N VAL A 199 -10.01 14.01 -0.20
CA VAL A 199 -10.79 13.51 0.92
C VAL A 199 -9.86 13.14 2.07
N PRO A 200 -9.99 13.74 3.26
CA PRO A 200 -9.16 13.40 4.42
C PRO A 200 -9.32 11.93 4.84
N ILE A 201 -8.22 11.31 5.26
CA ILE A 201 -8.21 9.96 5.84
C ILE A 201 -7.85 10.09 7.31
N VAL A 202 -8.58 9.40 8.18
CA VAL A 202 -8.28 9.31 9.62
C VAL A 202 -8.03 7.86 9.99
N ILE A 203 -6.91 7.60 10.65
CA ILE A 203 -6.56 6.27 11.18
C ILE A 203 -6.93 6.24 12.65
N ARG A 204 -7.76 5.27 13.06
CA ARG A 204 -8.23 5.15 14.45
C ARG A 204 -8.12 3.73 14.98
N ASN A 205 -7.92 3.62 16.29
CA ASN A 205 -7.90 2.33 16.96
C ASN A 205 -9.32 1.84 17.29
N THR A 206 -9.66 0.64 16.80
CA THR A 206 -10.94 -0.02 17.09
C THR A 206 -11.11 -0.35 18.58
N PHE A 207 -10.01 -0.61 19.29
CA PHE A 207 -10.02 -0.96 20.71
C PHE A 207 -9.97 0.25 21.63
N ASP A 208 -9.60 1.43 21.10
CA ASP A 208 -9.65 2.72 21.82
C ASP A 208 -10.24 3.83 20.94
N PRO A 209 -11.53 3.78 20.66
CA PRO A 209 -12.19 4.72 19.74
C PRO A 209 -12.27 6.16 20.28
N ALA A 210 -11.92 6.39 21.54
CA ALA A 210 -11.87 7.73 22.14
C ALA A 210 -10.64 8.54 21.68
N GLN A 211 -9.57 7.86 21.26
CA GLN A 211 -8.37 8.53 20.76
C GLN A 211 -8.62 9.19 19.40
N PRO A 212 -8.03 10.38 19.17
CA PRO A 212 -8.25 11.12 17.94
C PRO A 212 -7.64 10.42 16.70
N GLY A 213 -6.59 9.61 16.90
CA GLY A 213 -5.86 8.96 15.82
C GLY A 213 -4.97 9.90 15.03
N SER A 214 -4.70 9.53 13.78
CA SER A 214 -3.90 10.32 12.82
C SER A 214 -4.77 10.78 11.66
N ARG A 215 -4.82 12.08 11.42
CA ARG A 215 -5.51 12.70 10.30
C ARG A 215 -4.53 12.98 9.17
N ILE A 216 -4.82 12.47 7.98
CA ILE A 216 -4.04 12.62 6.75
C ILE A 216 -4.85 13.46 5.77
N ALA A 217 -4.30 14.59 5.31
CA ALA A 217 -5.02 15.54 4.44
C ALA A 217 -4.04 16.21 3.47
N ALA A 218 -4.57 17.07 2.58
CA ALA A 218 -3.74 17.83 1.63
C ALA A 218 -2.72 18.74 2.32
N VAL A 219 -3.08 19.27 3.49
CA VAL A 219 -2.20 20.13 4.31
C VAL A 219 -2.23 19.59 5.72
N ALA A 220 -1.05 19.33 6.28
CA ALA A 220 -0.90 18.98 7.69
C ALA A 220 -0.89 20.23 8.58
N GLU A 221 -1.32 20.08 9.82
CA GLU A 221 -1.09 21.11 10.83
C GLU A 221 0.42 21.22 11.11
N PRO A 222 0.94 22.44 11.30
CA PRO A 222 2.34 22.65 11.63
C PRO A 222 2.67 22.02 13.00
N ASP A 223 3.43 20.95 12.97
CA ASP A 223 3.88 20.23 14.18
C ASP A 223 5.31 19.74 13.97
N GLY A 224 6.26 20.66 14.20
CA GLY A 224 7.67 20.36 14.07
C GLY A 224 8.18 20.32 12.62
N GLN A 225 9.49 20.10 12.48
CA GLN A 225 10.18 20.01 11.20
C GLN A 225 10.25 18.57 10.68
N VAL A 226 10.38 17.62 11.61
CA VAL A 226 10.41 16.18 11.37
C VAL A 226 9.19 15.57 12.04
N LYS A 227 8.36 14.89 11.28
CA LYS A 227 7.17 14.19 11.76
C LYS A 227 7.51 12.78 12.23
N GLY A 228 8.33 12.08 11.48
CA GLY A 228 8.68 10.71 11.80
C GLY A 228 9.99 10.25 11.18
N ILE A 229 10.50 9.17 11.75
CA ILE A 229 11.69 8.46 11.28
C ILE A 229 11.31 7.00 11.14
N THR A 230 11.54 6.45 9.96
CA THR A 230 11.27 5.04 9.68
C THR A 230 12.48 4.35 9.06
N SER A 231 12.52 3.03 9.15
CA SER A 231 13.65 2.27 8.62
C SER A 231 13.22 0.94 8.00
N ILE A 232 13.94 0.53 6.97
CA ILE A 232 13.82 -0.80 6.36
C ILE A 232 15.15 -1.50 6.54
N ASP A 233 15.13 -2.70 7.12
CA ASP A 233 16.30 -3.57 7.22
C ASP A 233 16.37 -4.56 6.07
N GLY A 234 17.51 -5.26 5.97
CA GLY A 234 17.69 -6.30 4.95
C GLY A 234 17.78 -5.72 3.56
N ILE A 235 18.49 -4.61 3.43
CA ILE A 235 18.80 -3.92 2.18
C ILE A 235 20.25 -4.25 1.75
N ALA A 236 20.45 -4.39 0.45
CA ALA A 236 21.78 -4.43 -0.16
C ALA A 236 21.92 -3.31 -1.18
N LEU A 237 23.10 -2.68 -1.19
CA LEU A 237 23.46 -1.69 -2.20
C LEU A 237 24.19 -2.41 -3.34
N ILE A 238 23.81 -2.12 -4.56
CA ILE A 238 24.50 -2.52 -5.79
C ILE A 238 25.10 -1.23 -6.38
N ASN A 239 26.40 -1.12 -6.37
CA ASN A 239 27.13 0.02 -6.92
C ASN A 239 27.79 -0.37 -8.24
N LEU A 240 27.35 0.27 -9.32
CA LEU A 240 27.96 0.18 -10.65
C LEU A 240 28.89 1.37 -10.79
N GLU A 241 30.19 1.11 -10.93
CA GLU A 241 31.21 2.17 -10.93
C GLU A 241 32.18 2.03 -12.12
N GLY A 242 32.39 3.15 -12.82
CA GLY A 242 33.33 3.17 -13.93
C GLY A 242 33.47 4.53 -14.60
N ALA A 243 34.69 4.96 -14.84
CA ALA A 243 34.97 6.19 -15.58
C ALA A 243 34.47 6.16 -17.03
N GLY A 244 34.30 4.97 -17.59
CA GLY A 244 33.73 4.78 -18.94
C GLY A 244 32.21 5.02 -19.05
N MET A 245 31.54 5.28 -17.94
CA MET A 245 30.10 5.63 -17.94
C MET A 245 29.85 7.12 -18.18
N ILE A 246 30.86 7.97 -17.93
CA ILE A 246 30.76 9.44 -18.00
C ILE A 246 30.36 9.87 -19.40
N GLY A 247 29.23 10.56 -19.54
CA GLY A 247 28.74 11.08 -20.80
C GLY A 247 28.22 10.01 -21.77
N VAL A 248 28.04 8.76 -21.35
CA VAL A 248 27.50 7.67 -22.16
C VAL A 248 25.98 7.55 -21.95
N PRO A 249 25.15 7.95 -22.91
CA PRO A 249 23.71 7.82 -22.80
C PRO A 249 23.25 6.36 -22.69
N GLY A 250 22.23 6.11 -21.84
CA GLY A 250 21.60 4.79 -21.75
C GLY A 250 22.20 3.85 -20.70
N THR A 251 23.27 4.24 -19.98
CA THR A 251 23.84 3.41 -18.91
C THR A 251 22.81 3.10 -17.81
N ALA A 252 22.06 4.10 -17.35
CA ALA A 252 21.00 3.91 -16.36
C ALA A 252 19.86 3.04 -16.90
N ASP A 253 19.45 3.24 -18.16
CA ASP A 253 18.43 2.42 -18.79
C ASP A 253 18.82 0.94 -18.80
N ARG A 254 20.03 0.60 -19.20
CA ARG A 254 20.55 -0.78 -19.20
C ARG A 254 20.56 -1.40 -17.81
N LEU A 255 20.95 -0.62 -16.78
CA LEU A 255 20.96 -1.08 -15.39
C LEU A 255 19.54 -1.41 -14.91
N PHE A 256 18.60 -0.47 -15.10
CA PHE A 256 17.22 -0.68 -14.65
C PHE A 256 16.49 -1.74 -15.48
N HIS A 257 16.77 -1.83 -16.77
CA HIS A 257 16.23 -2.89 -17.64
C HIS A 257 16.68 -4.29 -17.15
N ALA A 258 17.96 -4.46 -16.83
CA ALA A 258 18.47 -5.72 -16.31
C ALA A 258 17.82 -6.14 -14.99
N LEU A 259 17.56 -5.18 -14.09
CA LEU A 259 16.86 -5.41 -12.82
C LEU A 259 15.38 -5.72 -13.06
N HIS A 260 14.73 -5.01 -13.98
CA HIS A 260 13.33 -5.22 -14.36
C HIS A 260 13.10 -6.63 -14.91
N GLU A 261 13.89 -7.06 -15.91
CA GLU A 261 13.79 -8.41 -16.49
C GLU A 261 14.02 -9.52 -15.44
N ALA A 262 14.77 -9.23 -14.39
CA ALA A 262 14.97 -10.13 -13.28
C ALA A 262 13.85 -10.06 -12.22
N GLY A 263 12.84 -9.19 -12.37
CA GLY A 263 11.79 -8.98 -11.39
C GLY A 263 12.30 -8.44 -10.05
N ILE A 264 13.32 -7.56 -10.08
CA ILE A 264 13.93 -6.96 -8.89
C ILE A 264 13.45 -5.53 -8.74
N SER A 265 12.76 -5.26 -7.62
CA SER A 265 12.35 -3.90 -7.26
C SER A 265 13.51 -3.12 -6.69
N VAL A 266 13.65 -1.86 -7.11
CA VAL A 266 14.63 -0.91 -6.58
C VAL A 266 13.98 -0.05 -5.51
N VAL A 267 14.62 0.04 -4.34
CA VAL A 267 14.11 0.79 -3.17
C VAL A 267 14.58 2.25 -3.22
N LEU A 268 15.86 2.46 -3.56
CA LEU A 268 16.47 3.79 -3.64
C LEU A 268 17.45 3.83 -4.82
N ILE A 269 17.60 5.01 -5.39
CA ILE A 269 18.55 5.31 -6.46
C ILE A 269 19.37 6.51 -6.03
N SER A 270 20.68 6.38 -6.05
CA SER A 270 21.61 7.49 -5.84
C SER A 270 22.66 7.48 -6.94
N GLN A 271 22.82 8.62 -7.60
CA GLN A 271 23.79 8.78 -8.69
C GLN A 271 24.71 9.96 -8.40
N ALA A 272 26.00 9.77 -8.52
CA ALA A 272 26.97 10.85 -8.39
C ALA A 272 26.84 11.85 -9.55
N SER A 273 27.03 13.14 -9.27
CA SER A 273 26.94 14.22 -10.27
C SER A 273 27.94 14.06 -11.42
N SER A 274 29.02 13.34 -11.19
CA SER A 274 30.05 13.03 -12.19
C SER A 274 29.72 11.86 -13.09
N GLU A 275 28.53 11.24 -12.94
CA GLU A 275 28.05 10.09 -13.73
C GLU A 275 28.97 8.85 -13.70
N HIS A 276 29.99 8.83 -12.84
CA HIS A 276 30.90 7.69 -12.75
C HIS A 276 30.41 6.54 -11.88
N SER A 277 29.32 6.74 -11.14
CA SER A 277 28.70 5.68 -10.34
C SER A 277 27.18 5.81 -10.27
N ILE A 278 26.51 4.66 -10.28
CA ILE A 278 25.08 4.53 -10.01
C ILE A 278 24.93 3.50 -8.90
N CYS A 279 24.39 3.95 -7.78
CA CYS A 279 24.08 3.09 -6.64
C CYS A 279 22.57 2.84 -6.57
N VAL A 280 22.16 1.58 -6.51
CA VAL A 280 20.77 1.18 -6.32
C VAL A 280 20.65 0.32 -5.08
N GLU A 281 19.58 0.51 -4.33
CA GLU A 281 19.23 -0.32 -3.20
C GLU A 281 18.16 -1.34 -3.60
N VAL A 282 18.39 -2.60 -3.23
CA VAL A 282 17.49 -3.73 -3.48
C VAL A 282 17.28 -4.53 -2.18
N PRO A 283 16.18 -5.30 -2.05
CA PRO A 283 16.06 -6.26 -0.95
C PRO A 283 17.26 -7.20 -0.91
N GLU A 284 17.85 -7.43 0.27
CA GLU A 284 19.07 -8.24 0.41
C GLU A 284 18.90 -9.66 -0.15
N ALA A 285 17.71 -10.22 -0.04
CA ALA A 285 17.39 -11.52 -0.64
C ALA A 285 17.55 -11.55 -2.18
N ALA A 286 17.51 -10.39 -2.84
CA ALA A 286 17.72 -10.27 -4.28
C ALA A 286 19.17 -9.91 -4.67
N ALA A 287 20.06 -9.66 -3.72
CA ALA A 287 21.38 -9.09 -3.96
C ALA A 287 22.25 -9.92 -4.91
N ASP A 288 22.31 -11.25 -4.73
CA ASP A 288 23.10 -12.13 -5.61
C ASP A 288 22.55 -12.13 -7.04
N ARG A 289 21.22 -12.16 -7.17
CA ARG A 289 20.57 -12.12 -8.47
C ARG A 289 20.78 -10.76 -9.14
N ALA A 290 20.66 -9.67 -8.39
CA ALA A 290 20.93 -8.32 -8.88
C ALA A 290 22.37 -8.18 -9.39
N HIS A 291 23.35 -8.57 -8.58
CA HIS A 291 24.76 -8.58 -8.98
C HIS A 291 25.00 -9.37 -10.28
N ALA A 292 24.43 -10.58 -10.36
CA ALA A 292 24.62 -11.44 -11.54
C ALA A 292 23.98 -10.86 -12.81
N VAL A 293 22.80 -10.23 -12.73
CA VAL A 293 22.14 -9.67 -13.93
C VAL A 293 22.79 -8.38 -14.37
N VAL A 294 23.19 -7.53 -13.42
CA VAL A 294 23.94 -6.30 -13.72
C VAL A 294 25.32 -6.64 -14.30
N GLY A 295 26.05 -7.58 -13.71
CA GLY A 295 27.35 -8.03 -14.23
C GLY A 295 27.25 -8.58 -15.66
N ARG A 296 26.17 -9.31 -16.00
CA ARG A 296 25.94 -9.75 -17.39
C ARG A 296 25.58 -8.61 -18.33
N ALA A 297 24.78 -7.66 -17.87
CA ALA A 297 24.39 -6.51 -18.69
C ALA A 297 25.58 -5.63 -19.08
N PHE A 298 26.63 -5.60 -18.24
CA PHE A 298 27.83 -4.79 -18.44
C PHE A 298 29.10 -5.63 -18.62
N ASP A 299 28.99 -6.88 -19.06
CA ASP A 299 30.10 -7.84 -19.20
C ASP A 299 31.20 -7.34 -20.16
N VAL A 300 30.86 -6.65 -21.23
CA VAL A 300 31.83 -6.08 -22.18
C VAL A 300 32.63 -4.96 -21.52
N GLU A 301 31.95 -4.01 -20.93
CA GLU A 301 32.54 -2.84 -20.29
C GLU A 301 33.40 -3.22 -19.05
N LEU A 302 33.00 -4.27 -18.35
CA LEU A 302 33.79 -4.84 -17.25
C LEU A 302 35.09 -5.47 -17.76
N ARG A 303 35.02 -6.25 -18.86
CA ARG A 303 36.22 -6.86 -19.47
C ARG A 303 37.15 -5.83 -20.08
N ASP A 304 36.60 -4.79 -20.66
CA ASP A 304 37.39 -3.72 -21.31
C ASP A 304 37.89 -2.67 -20.32
N GLY A 305 37.53 -2.78 -19.03
CA GLY A 305 37.96 -1.86 -17.97
C GLY A 305 37.26 -0.49 -18.01
N GLN A 306 36.19 -0.33 -18.79
CA GLN A 306 35.38 0.89 -18.82
C GLN A 306 34.51 1.00 -17.56
N ILE A 307 34.02 -0.13 -17.06
CA ILE A 307 33.41 -0.28 -15.74
C ILE A 307 34.41 -1.04 -14.87
N GLN A 308 34.73 -0.49 -13.71
CA GLN A 308 35.70 -1.09 -12.80
C GLN A 308 35.10 -2.23 -12.00
N ASN A 309 33.87 -2.04 -11.51
CA ASN A 309 33.27 -3.01 -10.61
C ASN A 309 31.75 -2.90 -10.56
N VAL A 310 31.13 -4.01 -10.19
CA VAL A 310 29.77 -4.08 -9.66
C VAL A 310 29.90 -4.53 -8.22
N GLU A 311 29.89 -3.58 -7.28
CA GLU A 311 30.07 -3.86 -5.86
C GLU A 311 28.74 -4.13 -5.17
N VAL A 312 28.74 -5.09 -4.24
CA VAL A 312 27.58 -5.40 -3.39
C VAL A 312 27.94 -5.13 -1.93
N THR A 313 27.25 -4.17 -1.32
CA THR A 313 27.31 -3.95 0.13
C THR A 313 26.04 -4.52 0.75
N ARG A 314 26.20 -5.49 1.66
CA ARG A 314 25.10 -6.17 2.33
C ARG A 314 24.86 -5.65 3.74
N SER A 315 23.78 -6.13 4.37
CA SER A 315 23.45 -5.83 5.76
C SER A 315 23.33 -4.32 6.00
N ALA A 316 22.79 -3.61 5.02
CA ALA A 316 22.44 -2.21 5.13
C ALA A 316 21.01 -2.04 5.59
N SER A 317 20.72 -0.88 6.17
CA SER A 317 19.38 -0.44 6.49
C SER A 317 19.12 0.90 5.82
N PHE A 318 17.93 1.07 5.28
CA PHE A 318 17.46 2.37 4.83
C PHE A 318 16.85 3.12 6.01
N LEU A 319 17.16 4.40 6.14
CA LEU A 319 16.59 5.30 7.14
C LEU A 319 15.92 6.47 6.41
N ALA A 320 14.61 6.62 6.57
CA ALA A 320 13.89 7.79 6.09
C ALA A 320 13.56 8.74 7.24
N VAL A 321 13.84 10.01 7.02
CA VAL A 321 13.42 11.11 7.90
C VAL A 321 12.35 11.89 7.15
N VAL A 322 11.15 11.96 7.70
CA VAL A 322 9.97 12.46 7.01
C VAL A 322 9.40 13.70 7.70
N GLY A 323 9.09 14.71 6.91
CA GLY A 323 8.41 15.93 7.34
C GLY A 323 8.50 17.01 6.28
N ASP A 324 7.35 17.52 5.83
CA ASP A 324 7.26 18.63 4.85
C ASP A 324 8.00 19.89 5.35
N GLY A 325 8.01 20.10 6.66
CA GLY A 325 8.73 21.23 7.30
C GLY A 325 10.25 21.18 7.18
N MET A 326 10.83 20.07 6.71
CA MET A 326 12.28 19.95 6.51
C MET A 326 12.77 20.75 5.30
N ALA A 327 11.96 20.80 4.24
CA ALA A 327 12.30 21.53 3.03
C ALA A 327 12.45 23.03 3.35
N GLY A 328 13.63 23.55 3.13
CA GLY A 328 13.95 24.97 3.43
C GLY A 328 14.28 25.28 4.89
N THR A 329 14.33 24.29 5.79
CA THR A 329 14.77 24.50 7.18
C THR A 329 16.24 24.16 7.37
N PRO A 330 17.10 25.15 7.60
CA PRO A 330 18.53 24.92 7.83
C PRO A 330 18.77 24.05 9.07
N GLY A 331 19.77 23.16 8.98
CA GLY A 331 20.28 22.41 10.13
C GLY A 331 19.61 21.05 10.39
N VAL A 332 18.52 20.68 9.72
CA VAL A 332 17.88 19.36 9.88
C VAL A 332 18.84 18.25 9.50
N ALA A 333 19.43 18.32 8.31
CA ALA A 333 20.43 17.33 7.86
C ALA A 333 21.63 17.25 8.81
N ALA A 334 22.11 18.38 9.33
CA ALA A 334 23.23 18.39 10.29
C ALA A 334 22.89 17.64 11.59
N LYS A 335 21.65 17.74 12.10
CA LYS A 335 21.21 16.99 13.28
C LYS A 335 21.15 15.50 13.01
N VAL A 336 20.60 15.09 11.85
CA VAL A 336 20.49 13.68 11.46
C VAL A 336 21.88 13.06 11.30
N PHE A 337 22.75 13.69 10.51
CA PHE A 337 24.09 13.16 10.26
C PHE A 337 24.99 13.22 11.52
N GLY A 338 24.81 14.26 12.36
CA GLY A 338 25.50 14.34 13.64
C GLY A 338 25.13 13.17 14.56
N ALA A 339 23.84 12.88 14.73
CA ALA A 339 23.38 11.77 15.55
C ALA A 339 23.86 10.39 15.03
N LEU A 340 23.88 10.19 13.72
CA LEU A 340 24.44 8.97 13.11
C LEU A 340 25.94 8.86 13.35
N GLY A 341 26.70 9.95 13.18
CA GLY A 341 28.13 10.00 13.43
C GLY A 341 28.50 9.74 14.88
N GLU A 342 27.81 10.37 15.82
CA GLU A 342 27.97 10.14 17.27
C GLU A 342 27.70 8.68 17.67
N SER A 343 26.76 8.04 16.95
CA SER A 343 26.45 6.61 17.13
C SER A 343 27.38 5.68 16.33
N SER A 344 28.43 6.20 15.70
CA SER A 344 29.36 5.44 14.85
C SER A 344 28.68 4.71 13.69
N VAL A 345 27.57 5.23 13.19
CA VAL A 345 26.84 4.70 12.03
C VAL A 345 27.39 5.35 10.77
N ASN A 346 27.86 4.52 9.82
CA ASN A 346 28.38 5.01 8.55
C ASN A 346 27.25 5.15 7.52
N ILE A 347 27.23 6.26 6.80
CA ILE A 347 26.29 6.54 5.72
C ILE A 347 26.93 6.08 4.40
N ARG A 348 26.21 5.26 3.63
CA ARG A 348 26.67 4.69 2.35
C ARG A 348 26.10 5.43 1.14
N ALA A 349 24.85 5.84 1.20
CA ALA A 349 24.17 6.57 0.15
C ALA A 349 23.16 7.56 0.74
N ILE A 350 22.84 8.60 0.01
CA ILE A 350 21.86 9.64 0.37
C ILE A 350 21.05 9.96 -0.89
N ALA A 351 19.73 10.10 -0.76
CA ALA A 351 18.83 10.54 -1.81
C ALA A 351 17.84 11.60 -1.30
#